data_95e3f88cca0edf78291748090a53bf76
#
_entry.id   95e3f88cca0edf78291748090a53bf76
#
_cell.length_a   1.000
_cell.length_b   1.000
_cell.length_c   1.000
_cell.angle_alpha   90.00
_cell.angle_beta   90.00
_cell.angle_gamma   90.00
#
_symmetry.space_group_name_H-M   'P 1'
#
loop_
_entity.id
_entity.type
_entity.pdbx_description
1 polymer ?
#
loop_
_entity_poly.entity_id
_entity_poly.type
_entity_poly.pdbx_seq_one_letter_code
_entity_poly.pdbx_strand_id
1 'polypeptide(L)'
;FGILEVGMDKKGEIDNLTKIIKPDVGVITNISYAHSKNFKGIKQIAEAKAEIMNNIKRDGVVILNRDDNFYSYHKNFALKRKLKVLSFGIKNNSSTIRLLKVKKLKNNYELFFNVNGSRTSFISKNDNDSNLYNILATLALVSIYLDINKLKKNIFLGAKTPSGRGNILKIAINEKNFFLVDETYNSNPLSLKTAIENFDKIQIKN
;
A
#
# COMPACT_ATOMS: atom_id res chain seq x y z
N PHE A 1 -4.76 6.13 -18.68
CA PHE A 1 -4.13 5.13 -17.81
C PHE A 1 -5.20 4.15 -17.30
N GLY A 2 -4.90 2.83 -17.30
CA GLY A 2 -5.68 1.80 -16.65
C GLY A 2 -4.98 1.36 -15.36
N ILE A 3 -5.71 1.29 -14.24
CA ILE A 3 -5.22 0.73 -12.98
C ILE A 3 -6.09 -0.49 -12.68
N LEU A 4 -5.48 -1.65 -12.61
CA LEU A 4 -6.16 -2.92 -12.42
C LEU A 4 -5.64 -3.61 -11.16
N GLU A 5 -6.54 -3.99 -10.27
CA GLU A 5 -6.22 -4.86 -9.15
C GLU A 5 -6.23 -6.32 -9.63
N VAL A 6 -5.14 -7.03 -9.37
CA VAL A 6 -4.97 -8.43 -9.75
C VAL A 6 -4.94 -9.28 -8.48
N GLY A 7 -6.04 -9.98 -8.24
CA GLY A 7 -6.18 -10.93 -7.13
C GLY A 7 -5.72 -12.33 -7.49
N MET A 8 -5.56 -13.19 -6.46
CA MET A 8 -5.24 -14.61 -6.64
C MET A 8 -5.79 -15.44 -5.49
N ASP A 9 -6.24 -16.63 -5.79
CA ASP A 9 -6.51 -17.71 -4.84
C ASP A 9 -5.54 -18.90 -5.04
N LYS A 10 -4.91 -19.00 -6.19
CA LYS A 10 -3.98 -20.08 -6.56
C LYS A 10 -2.79 -19.54 -7.33
N LYS A 11 -1.70 -20.29 -7.30
CA LYS A 11 -0.52 -20.04 -8.15
C LYS A 11 -0.90 -20.13 -9.63
N GLY A 12 -0.36 -19.22 -10.45
CA GLY A 12 -0.61 -19.14 -11.91
C GLY A 12 -1.74 -18.17 -12.30
N GLU A 13 -2.60 -17.75 -11.38
CA GLU A 13 -3.72 -16.85 -11.72
C GLU A 13 -3.25 -15.45 -12.09
N ILE A 14 -2.30 -14.90 -11.32
CA ILE A 14 -1.69 -13.61 -11.64
C ILE A 14 -0.95 -13.66 -12.97
N ASP A 15 -0.23 -14.76 -13.25
CA ASP A 15 0.46 -14.94 -14.52
C ASP A 15 -0.54 -14.94 -15.70
N ASN A 16 -1.65 -15.66 -15.58
CA ASN A 16 -2.67 -15.71 -16.62
C ASN A 16 -3.33 -14.34 -16.86
N LEU A 17 -3.69 -13.63 -15.79
CA LEU A 17 -4.29 -12.29 -15.91
C LEU A 17 -3.30 -11.28 -16.51
N THR A 18 -2.06 -11.32 -16.09
CA THR A 18 -1.05 -10.37 -16.60
C THR A 18 -0.60 -10.66 -18.02
N LYS A 19 -0.74 -11.90 -18.52
CA LYS A 19 -0.59 -12.21 -19.97
C LYS A 19 -1.57 -11.45 -20.84
N ILE A 20 -2.78 -11.23 -20.32
CA ILE A 20 -3.82 -10.47 -21.03
C ILE A 20 -3.54 -8.96 -20.91
N ILE A 21 -3.25 -8.50 -19.68
CA ILE A 21 -3.08 -7.08 -19.36
C ILE A 21 -1.79 -6.52 -19.96
N LYS A 22 -0.69 -7.27 -19.94
CA LYS A 22 0.66 -6.84 -20.35
C LYS A 22 1.03 -5.50 -19.72
N PRO A 23 1.15 -5.41 -18.38
CA PRO A 23 1.30 -4.15 -17.68
C PRO A 23 2.64 -3.46 -18.01
N ASP A 24 2.64 -2.13 -18.02
CA ASP A 24 3.85 -1.32 -18.07
C ASP A 24 4.53 -1.24 -16.70
N VAL A 25 3.71 -1.26 -15.64
CA VAL A 25 4.13 -1.18 -14.24
C VAL A 25 3.39 -2.20 -13.40
N GLY A 26 4.13 -2.98 -12.61
CA GLY A 26 3.58 -3.85 -11.58
C GLY A 26 3.84 -3.29 -10.18
N VAL A 27 2.88 -3.42 -9.26
CA VAL A 27 3.03 -3.00 -7.87
C VAL A 27 2.75 -4.16 -6.94
N ILE A 28 3.70 -4.48 -6.04
CA ILE A 28 3.50 -5.42 -4.94
C ILE A 28 3.53 -4.63 -3.64
N THR A 29 2.37 -4.47 -3.01
CA THR A 29 2.21 -3.61 -1.83
C THR A 29 2.75 -4.26 -0.56
N ASN A 30 2.35 -5.50 -0.29
CA ASN A 30 2.82 -6.30 0.83
C ASN A 30 2.60 -7.79 0.60
N ILE A 31 3.29 -8.60 1.41
CA ILE A 31 3.07 -10.03 1.52
C ILE A 31 2.51 -10.34 2.91
N SER A 32 1.33 -10.94 2.95
CA SER A 32 0.66 -11.35 4.18
C SER A 32 -0.07 -12.67 3.98
N TYR A 33 -0.56 -13.27 5.05
CA TYR A 33 -1.33 -14.53 5.03
C TYR A 33 -2.74 -14.39 4.44
N ALA A 34 -3.00 -13.40 3.58
CA ALA A 34 -4.22 -13.35 2.79
C ALA A 34 -4.28 -14.58 1.86
N HIS A 35 -5.48 -15.15 1.71
CA HIS A 35 -5.71 -16.35 0.85
C HIS A 35 -4.91 -17.60 1.23
N SER A 36 -4.51 -17.73 2.51
CA SER A 36 -3.67 -18.82 3.03
C SER A 36 -4.27 -20.23 2.84
N LYS A 37 -5.57 -20.34 2.57
CA LYS A 37 -6.27 -21.64 2.41
C LYS A 37 -5.67 -22.51 1.30
N ASN A 38 -5.17 -21.91 0.23
CA ASN A 38 -4.63 -22.61 -0.95
C ASN A 38 -3.09 -22.59 -1.03
N PHE A 39 -2.42 -22.06 -0.01
CA PHE A 39 -0.95 -21.95 0.02
C PHE A 39 -0.38 -22.60 1.27
N LYS A 40 0.70 -23.38 1.13
CA LYS A 40 1.38 -24.05 2.23
C LYS A 40 2.20 -23.11 3.13
N GLY A 41 2.23 -21.81 2.84
CA GLY A 41 2.92 -20.81 3.65
C GLY A 41 3.14 -19.50 2.90
N ILE A 42 3.59 -18.49 3.65
CA ILE A 42 3.78 -17.13 3.14
C ILE A 42 4.75 -17.02 1.96
N LYS A 43 5.73 -17.92 1.89
CA LYS A 43 6.69 -17.97 0.78
C LYS A 43 5.98 -18.27 -0.55
N GLN A 44 5.02 -19.20 -0.56
CA GLN A 44 4.27 -19.51 -1.77
C GLN A 44 3.37 -18.33 -2.20
N ILE A 45 2.86 -17.55 -1.24
CA ILE A 45 2.12 -16.31 -1.52
C ILE A 45 3.06 -15.29 -2.17
N ALA A 46 4.27 -15.14 -1.67
CA ALA A 46 5.28 -14.25 -2.26
C ALA A 46 5.65 -14.68 -3.69
N GLU A 47 5.83 -15.98 -3.92
CA GLU A 47 6.08 -16.56 -5.25
C GLU A 47 4.92 -16.30 -6.22
N ALA A 48 3.67 -16.50 -5.79
CA ALA A 48 2.51 -16.25 -6.61
C ALA A 48 2.34 -14.75 -6.94
N LYS A 49 2.56 -13.86 -5.97
CA LYS A 49 2.54 -12.41 -6.23
C LYS A 49 3.67 -11.96 -7.16
N ALA A 50 4.82 -12.63 -7.15
CA ALA A 50 5.91 -12.36 -8.08
C ALA A 50 5.54 -12.62 -9.54
N GLU A 51 4.52 -13.43 -9.82
CA GLU A 51 4.01 -13.72 -11.16
C GLU A 51 3.62 -12.46 -11.95
N ILE A 52 3.23 -11.36 -11.24
CA ILE A 52 2.95 -10.08 -11.91
C ILE A 52 4.12 -9.60 -12.77
N MET A 53 5.35 -9.92 -12.37
CA MET A 53 6.57 -9.53 -13.08
C MET A 53 6.83 -10.37 -14.34
N ASN A 54 6.11 -11.48 -14.54
CA ASN A 54 6.31 -12.35 -15.70
C ASN A 54 5.96 -11.67 -17.01
N ASN A 55 4.97 -10.81 -16.98
CA ASN A 55 4.35 -10.23 -18.17
C ASN A 55 4.41 -8.69 -18.19
N ILE A 56 5.20 -8.08 -17.29
CA ILE A 56 5.56 -6.67 -17.41
C ILE A 56 6.33 -6.49 -18.72
N LYS A 57 5.99 -5.47 -19.50
CA LYS A 57 6.65 -5.17 -20.76
C LYS A 57 8.16 -4.98 -20.58
N ARG A 58 8.90 -5.19 -21.63
CA ARG A 58 10.37 -4.96 -21.63
C ARG A 58 10.66 -3.52 -21.18
N ASP A 59 11.69 -3.37 -20.34
CA ASP A 59 12.08 -2.11 -19.71
C ASP A 59 11.02 -1.48 -18.79
N GLY A 60 9.96 -2.24 -18.49
CA GLY A 60 8.92 -1.83 -17.55
C GLY A 60 9.42 -1.77 -16.11
N VAL A 61 8.55 -1.34 -15.23
CA VAL A 61 8.89 -1.04 -13.83
C VAL A 61 8.14 -1.97 -12.88
N VAL A 62 8.81 -2.43 -11.84
CA VAL A 62 8.16 -3.01 -10.67
C VAL A 62 8.37 -2.12 -9.46
N ILE A 63 7.30 -1.88 -8.72
CA ILE A 63 7.29 -1.10 -7.46
C ILE A 63 7.15 -2.08 -6.30
N LEU A 64 8.10 -2.06 -5.36
CA LEU A 64 8.22 -3.02 -4.27
C LEU A 64 8.28 -2.32 -2.92
N ASN A 65 7.59 -2.88 -1.93
CA ASN A 65 7.73 -2.46 -0.54
C ASN A 65 9.07 -2.93 0.02
N ARG A 66 9.97 -1.99 0.36
CA ARG A 66 11.31 -2.31 0.86
C ARG A 66 11.30 -2.78 2.31
N ASP A 67 10.25 -2.49 3.05
CA ASP A 67 10.09 -2.93 4.44
C ASP A 67 9.49 -4.34 4.53
N ASP A 68 9.10 -4.93 3.39
CA ASP A 68 8.57 -6.30 3.32
C ASP A 68 9.71 -7.33 3.40
N ASN A 69 9.47 -8.42 4.14
CA ASN A 69 10.45 -9.49 4.32
C ASN A 69 10.86 -10.18 3.00
N PHE A 70 10.00 -10.13 1.98
CA PHE A 70 10.26 -10.71 0.66
C PHE A 70 10.81 -9.70 -0.36
N TYR A 71 11.15 -8.48 0.08
CA TYR A 71 11.71 -7.47 -0.82
C TYR A 71 12.92 -7.99 -1.61
N SER A 72 13.90 -8.58 -0.95
CA SER A 72 15.12 -9.10 -1.61
C SER A 72 14.81 -10.19 -2.63
N TYR A 73 13.87 -11.08 -2.31
CA TYR A 73 13.39 -12.11 -3.23
C TYR A 73 12.78 -11.49 -4.50
N HIS A 74 11.82 -10.57 -4.34
CA HIS A 74 11.15 -9.90 -5.44
C HIS A 74 12.10 -9.02 -6.26
N LYS A 75 13.02 -8.31 -5.61
CA LYS A 75 14.05 -7.52 -6.30
C LYS A 75 14.92 -8.39 -7.19
N ASN A 76 15.44 -9.51 -6.66
CA ASN A 76 16.27 -10.43 -7.43
C ASN A 76 15.50 -11.04 -8.61
N PHE A 77 14.20 -11.36 -8.42
CA PHE A 77 13.34 -11.85 -9.47
C PHE A 77 13.14 -10.80 -10.59
N ALA A 78 12.90 -9.53 -10.23
CA ALA A 78 12.79 -8.41 -11.16
C ALA A 78 14.07 -8.19 -11.98
N LEU A 79 15.24 -8.20 -11.31
CA LEU A 79 16.53 -7.99 -11.97
C LEU A 79 16.85 -9.08 -13.00
N LYS A 80 16.52 -10.35 -12.70
CA LYS A 80 16.66 -11.47 -13.66
C LYS A 80 15.80 -11.25 -14.91
N ARG A 81 14.70 -10.49 -14.81
CA ARG A 81 13.80 -10.13 -15.92
C ARG A 81 14.14 -8.79 -16.55
N LYS A 82 15.24 -8.16 -16.13
CA LYS A 82 15.71 -6.84 -16.63
C LYS A 82 14.67 -5.73 -16.40
N LEU A 83 13.85 -5.84 -15.33
CA LEU A 83 12.90 -4.80 -14.95
C LEU A 83 13.60 -3.71 -14.12
N LYS A 84 13.14 -2.48 -14.26
CA LYS A 84 13.51 -1.39 -13.36
C LYS A 84 12.79 -1.57 -12.03
N VAL A 85 13.50 -1.37 -10.92
CA VAL A 85 12.92 -1.52 -9.57
C VAL A 85 12.84 -0.16 -8.90
N LEU A 86 11.64 0.28 -8.58
CA LEU A 86 11.41 1.34 -7.61
C LEU A 86 11.01 0.72 -6.26
N SER A 87 11.44 1.32 -5.18
CA SER A 87 11.11 0.83 -3.86
C SER A 87 10.49 1.92 -3.00
N PHE A 88 9.54 1.55 -2.15
CA PHE A 88 8.96 2.45 -1.16
C PHE A 88 9.06 1.84 0.23
N GLY A 89 9.07 2.69 1.27
CA GLY A 89 9.13 2.23 2.64
C GLY A 89 9.09 3.35 3.67
N ILE A 90 8.78 2.99 4.89
CA ILE A 90 8.77 3.88 6.06
C ILE A 90 10.04 3.67 6.88
N LYS A 91 10.43 2.41 7.08
CA LYS A 91 11.50 1.99 7.99
C LYS A 91 12.88 2.00 7.31
N ASN A 92 12.93 1.64 6.03
CA ASN A 92 14.20 1.47 5.33
C ASN A 92 14.67 2.77 4.66
N ASN A 93 15.77 3.32 5.15
CA ASN A 93 16.33 4.59 4.66
C ASN A 93 16.85 4.54 3.21
N SER A 94 17.04 3.36 2.64
CA SER A 94 17.50 3.19 1.26
C SER A 94 16.34 3.01 0.27
N SER A 95 15.08 3.21 0.70
CA SER A 95 13.94 3.22 -0.21
C SER A 95 14.00 4.40 -1.17
N THR A 96 13.66 4.17 -2.44
CA THR A 96 13.63 5.21 -3.48
C THR A 96 12.60 6.29 -3.14
N ILE A 97 11.44 5.84 -2.65
CA ILE A 97 10.39 6.69 -2.10
C ILE A 97 10.23 6.37 -0.62
N ARG A 98 10.44 7.35 0.25
CA ARG A 98 10.39 7.13 1.68
C ARG A 98 9.71 8.24 2.45
N LEU A 99 9.08 7.88 3.55
CA LEU A 99 8.59 8.84 4.55
C LEU A 99 9.80 9.40 5.32
N LEU A 100 9.86 10.72 5.47
CA LEU A 100 10.91 11.41 6.24
C LEU A 100 10.42 11.81 7.62
N LYS A 101 9.20 12.36 7.69
CA LYS A 101 8.62 12.92 8.91
C LYS A 101 7.13 13.02 8.79
N VAL A 102 6.45 12.88 9.92
CA VAL A 102 5.03 13.20 10.11
C VAL A 102 4.95 14.41 11.07
N LYS A 103 4.20 15.43 10.67
CA LYS A 103 3.89 16.59 11.52
C LYS A 103 2.39 16.66 11.74
N LYS A 104 1.95 16.56 13.00
CA LYS A 104 0.53 16.71 13.35
C LYS A 104 0.12 18.18 13.18
N LEU A 105 -0.97 18.41 12.49
CA LEU A 105 -1.65 19.70 12.38
C LEU A 105 -2.92 19.67 13.23
N LYS A 106 -3.71 20.75 13.26
CA LYS A 106 -4.94 20.80 14.08
C LYS A 106 -5.92 19.65 13.79
N ASN A 107 -6.20 19.38 12.49
CA ASN A 107 -7.17 18.36 12.08
C ASN A 107 -6.62 17.36 11.05
N ASN A 108 -5.35 17.48 10.67
CA ASN A 108 -4.72 16.68 9.63
C ASN A 108 -3.26 16.41 9.99
N TYR A 109 -2.55 15.78 9.08
CA TYR A 109 -1.11 15.52 9.18
C TYR A 109 -0.41 16.03 7.93
N GLU A 110 0.73 16.68 8.09
CA GLU A 110 1.65 16.98 7.01
C GLU A 110 2.71 15.88 6.96
N LEU A 111 2.77 15.19 5.84
CA LEU A 111 3.63 14.06 5.59
C LEU A 111 4.76 14.49 4.66
N PHE A 112 5.99 14.36 5.10
CA PHE A 112 7.19 14.74 4.35
C PHE A 112 7.82 13.50 3.73
N PHE A 113 8.13 13.56 2.45
CA PHE A 113 8.67 12.46 1.68
C PHE A 113 9.97 12.82 0.97
N ASN A 114 10.82 11.82 0.78
CA ASN A 114 11.82 11.82 -0.27
C ASN A 114 11.28 10.99 -1.43
N VAL A 115 11.22 11.56 -2.62
CA VAL A 115 10.76 10.90 -3.84
C VAL A 115 11.87 11.04 -4.89
N ASN A 116 12.57 9.96 -5.19
CA ASN A 116 13.68 9.94 -6.15
C ASN A 116 14.76 11.02 -5.86
N GLY A 117 15.06 11.28 -4.58
CA GLY A 117 16.02 12.31 -4.18
C GLY A 117 15.42 13.69 -3.90
N SER A 118 14.22 14.00 -4.40
CA SER A 118 13.52 15.27 -4.16
C SER A 118 12.69 15.23 -2.89
N ARG A 119 12.71 16.31 -2.12
CA ARG A 119 11.89 16.45 -0.91
C ARG A 119 10.56 17.13 -1.24
N THR A 120 9.46 16.54 -0.79
CA THR A 120 8.12 17.10 -0.96
C THR A 120 7.26 16.83 0.27
N SER A 121 6.09 17.48 0.37
CA SER A 121 5.13 17.21 1.45
C SER A 121 3.70 17.21 0.94
N PHE A 122 2.86 16.40 1.58
CA PHE A 122 1.42 16.32 1.32
C PHE A 122 0.62 16.31 2.61
N ILE A 123 -0.64 16.74 2.53
CA ILE A 123 -1.55 16.74 3.67
C ILE A 123 -2.44 15.49 3.60
N SER A 124 -2.55 14.78 4.73
CA SER A 124 -3.39 13.59 4.90
C SER A 124 -4.32 13.74 6.10
N LYS A 125 -5.47 13.05 6.08
CA LYS A 125 -6.40 12.99 7.21
C LYS A 125 -5.89 12.12 8.35
N ASN A 126 -5.07 11.12 8.07
CA ASN A 126 -4.53 10.20 9.06
C ASN A 126 -3.08 9.82 8.72
N ASP A 127 -2.37 9.29 9.69
CA ASP A 127 -0.98 8.89 9.65
C ASP A 127 -0.76 7.42 10.02
N ASN A 128 -1.82 6.60 9.95
CA ASN A 128 -1.65 5.17 10.20
C ASN A 128 -0.79 4.50 9.10
N ASP A 129 -0.08 3.44 9.48
CA ASP A 129 0.88 2.76 8.62
C ASP A 129 0.27 2.32 7.29
N SER A 130 -0.96 1.79 7.29
CA SER A 130 -1.64 1.34 6.06
C SER A 130 -1.83 2.49 5.07
N ASN A 131 -2.28 3.65 5.55
CA ASN A 131 -2.44 4.85 4.72
C ASN A 131 -1.09 5.37 4.22
N LEU A 132 -0.07 5.39 5.08
CA LEU A 132 1.28 5.83 4.72
C LEU A 132 1.89 4.95 3.63
N TYR A 133 1.79 3.61 3.75
CA TYR A 133 2.26 2.70 2.70
C TYR A 133 1.50 2.85 1.38
N ASN A 134 0.17 3.09 1.43
CA ASN A 134 -0.62 3.34 0.23
C ASN A 134 -0.21 4.64 -0.46
N ILE A 135 0.01 5.72 0.30
CA ILE A 135 0.51 7.01 -0.24
C ILE A 135 1.90 6.80 -0.87
N LEU A 136 2.82 6.09 -0.20
CA LEU A 136 4.16 5.83 -0.71
C LEU A 136 4.13 5.02 -2.02
N ALA A 137 3.30 3.97 -2.10
CA ALA A 137 3.12 3.20 -3.32
C ALA A 137 2.53 4.05 -4.45
N THR A 138 1.56 4.92 -4.12
CA THR A 138 0.96 5.87 -5.07
C THR A 138 1.99 6.87 -5.58
N LEU A 139 2.79 7.47 -4.69
CA LEU A 139 3.86 8.40 -5.08
C LEU A 139 4.92 7.72 -5.95
N ALA A 140 5.25 6.46 -5.66
CA ALA A 140 6.16 5.67 -6.49
C ALA A 140 5.61 5.49 -7.91
N LEU A 141 4.33 5.14 -8.04
CA LEU A 141 3.68 4.97 -9.34
C LEU A 141 3.58 6.30 -10.10
N VAL A 142 3.11 7.34 -9.44
CA VAL A 142 2.91 8.66 -10.06
C VAL A 142 4.23 9.30 -10.48
N SER A 143 5.32 9.10 -9.73
CA SER A 143 6.64 9.63 -10.04
C SER A 143 7.25 9.11 -11.35
N ILE A 144 6.70 8.02 -11.91
CA ILE A 144 7.12 7.50 -13.23
C ILE A 144 6.62 8.41 -14.36
N TYR A 145 5.46 9.04 -14.16
CA TYR A 145 4.74 9.73 -15.23
C TYR A 145 4.63 11.24 -15.01
N LEU A 146 4.72 11.72 -13.77
CA LEU A 146 4.49 13.11 -13.40
C LEU A 146 5.58 13.64 -12.47
N ASP A 147 5.85 14.93 -12.60
CA ASP A 147 6.66 15.65 -11.61
C ASP A 147 5.87 15.82 -10.31
N ILE A 148 6.29 15.12 -9.27
CA ILE A 148 5.63 15.10 -7.97
C ILE A 148 5.58 16.51 -7.34
N ASN A 149 6.55 17.37 -7.64
CA ASN A 149 6.61 18.73 -7.07
C ASN A 149 5.52 19.66 -7.63
N LYS A 150 4.92 19.31 -8.77
CA LYS A 150 3.80 20.04 -9.38
C LYS A 150 2.44 19.63 -8.82
N LEU A 151 2.38 18.58 -7.99
CA LEU A 151 1.12 18.13 -7.40
C LEU A 151 0.68 19.06 -6.27
N LYS A 152 -0.64 19.27 -6.15
CA LYS A 152 -1.21 20.05 -5.04
C LYS A 152 -0.98 19.30 -3.72
N LYS A 153 -0.55 20.01 -2.67
CA LYS A 153 -0.27 19.41 -1.35
C LYS A 153 -1.45 18.68 -0.73
N ASN A 154 -2.66 19.03 -1.09
CA ASN A 154 -3.91 18.51 -0.51
C ASN A 154 -4.56 17.36 -1.30
N ILE A 155 -3.87 16.77 -2.28
CA ILE A 155 -4.44 15.72 -3.15
C ILE A 155 -4.96 14.50 -2.36
N PHE A 156 -4.32 14.18 -1.23
CA PHE A 156 -4.71 13.03 -0.39
C PHE A 156 -5.83 13.35 0.61
N LEU A 157 -6.25 14.61 0.79
CA LEU A 157 -7.39 14.95 1.65
C LEU A 157 -8.73 14.43 1.12
N GLY A 158 -8.85 14.32 -0.20
CA GLY A 158 -10.03 13.77 -0.88
C GLY A 158 -10.10 12.25 -0.91
N ALA A 159 -9.02 11.56 -0.53
CA ALA A 159 -8.99 10.11 -0.50
C ALA A 159 -9.97 9.58 0.54
N LYS A 160 -10.95 8.79 0.10
CA LYS A 160 -11.92 8.13 0.98
C LYS A 160 -11.41 6.73 1.30
N THR A 161 -11.43 6.37 2.56
CA THR A 161 -11.24 4.98 2.96
C THR A 161 -12.48 4.18 2.51
N PRO A 162 -12.32 3.10 1.76
CA PRO A 162 -13.46 2.24 1.42
C PRO A 162 -14.19 1.76 2.67
N SER A 163 -15.51 1.54 2.56
CA SER A 163 -16.31 1.02 3.67
C SER A 163 -15.73 -0.30 4.17
N GLY A 164 -15.81 -0.52 5.49
CA GLY A 164 -15.30 -1.73 6.12
C GLY A 164 -13.77 -1.78 6.32
N ARG A 165 -13.07 -0.64 6.20
CA ARG A 165 -11.61 -0.56 6.39
C ARG A 165 -11.22 0.53 7.40
N GLY A 166 -11.66 0.37 8.67
CA GLY A 166 -11.34 1.29 9.75
C GLY A 166 -12.21 2.55 9.77
N ASN A 167 -13.37 2.52 9.16
CA ASN A 167 -14.31 3.63 9.22
C ASN A 167 -14.91 3.74 10.63
N ILE A 168 -14.87 4.95 11.19
CA ILE A 168 -15.48 5.22 12.50
C ILE A 168 -16.89 5.78 12.28
N LEU A 169 -17.89 5.03 12.73
CA LEU A 169 -19.29 5.38 12.64
C LEU A 169 -19.80 5.76 14.03
N LYS A 170 -20.51 6.89 14.14
CA LYS A 170 -21.22 7.26 15.35
C LYS A 170 -22.62 6.66 15.30
N ILE A 171 -22.96 5.82 16.28
CA ILE A 171 -24.24 5.13 16.37
C ILE A 171 -24.94 5.60 17.66
N ALA A 172 -26.23 5.91 17.57
CA ALA A 172 -27.08 6.21 18.73
C ALA A 172 -27.99 5.02 18.99
N ILE A 173 -27.97 4.47 20.21
CA ILE A 173 -28.84 3.40 20.66
C ILE A 173 -29.37 3.79 22.06
N ASN A 174 -30.68 3.87 22.22
CA ASN A 174 -31.34 4.25 23.50
C ASN A 174 -30.72 5.51 24.14
N GLU A 175 -30.61 6.58 23.34
CA GLU A 175 -30.05 7.90 23.75
C GLU A 175 -28.56 7.90 24.11
N LYS A 176 -27.88 6.76 24.01
CA LYS A 176 -26.44 6.65 24.21
C LYS A 176 -25.70 6.65 22.87
N ASN A 177 -24.60 7.40 22.80
CA ASN A 177 -23.72 7.44 21.62
C ASN A 177 -22.62 6.39 21.75
N PHE A 178 -22.43 5.62 20.70
CA PHE A 178 -21.35 4.66 20.56
C PHE A 178 -20.53 4.98 19.32
N PHE A 179 -19.26 4.60 19.32
CA PHE A 179 -18.42 4.63 18.16
C PHE A 179 -18.11 3.20 17.71
N LEU A 180 -18.50 2.89 16.48
CA LEU A 180 -18.21 1.61 15.83
C LEU A 180 -17.03 1.80 14.88
N VAL A 181 -15.99 1.00 15.05
CA VAL A 181 -14.90 0.89 14.05
C VAL A 181 -15.23 -0.27 13.11
N ASP A 182 -15.53 0.04 11.87
CA ASP A 182 -15.96 -0.93 10.86
C ASP A 182 -14.74 -1.50 10.12
N GLU A 183 -14.43 -2.78 10.35
CA GLU A 183 -13.36 -3.56 9.69
C GLU A 183 -13.92 -4.78 8.96
N THR A 184 -15.14 -4.67 8.42
CA THR A 184 -15.91 -5.82 7.89
C THR A 184 -15.56 -6.21 6.47
N TYR A 185 -14.78 -5.41 5.71
CA TYR A 185 -14.52 -5.66 4.29
C TYR A 185 -13.76 -6.98 4.06
N ASN A 186 -12.69 -7.23 4.78
CA ASN A 186 -11.92 -8.46 4.72
C ASN A 186 -11.04 -8.58 5.97
N SER A 187 -10.87 -9.78 6.48
CA SER A 187 -10.06 -10.01 7.67
C SER A 187 -9.07 -11.15 7.45
N ASN A 188 -7.84 -10.91 7.91
CA ASN A 188 -6.81 -11.93 8.11
C ASN A 188 -6.08 -11.63 9.44
N PRO A 189 -5.29 -12.56 9.98
CA PRO A 189 -4.66 -12.36 11.28
C PRO A 189 -3.83 -11.08 11.40
N LEU A 190 -3.14 -10.67 10.34
CA LEU A 190 -2.32 -9.45 10.35
C LEU A 190 -3.19 -8.19 10.30
N SER A 191 -4.22 -8.16 9.43
CA SER A 191 -5.12 -7.01 9.36
C SER A 191 -5.91 -6.82 10.65
N LEU A 192 -6.38 -7.91 11.28
CA LEU A 192 -7.08 -7.84 12.57
C LEU A 192 -6.15 -7.33 13.68
N LYS A 193 -4.92 -7.83 13.76
CA LYS A 193 -3.93 -7.33 14.71
C LYS A 193 -3.69 -5.82 14.51
N THR A 194 -3.47 -5.38 13.27
CA THR A 194 -3.28 -3.96 12.95
C THR A 194 -4.51 -3.12 13.29
N ALA A 195 -5.72 -3.64 13.08
CA ALA A 195 -6.96 -2.96 13.45
C ALA A 195 -7.07 -2.76 14.96
N ILE A 196 -6.74 -3.79 15.76
CA ILE A 196 -6.72 -3.71 17.23
C ILE A 196 -5.67 -2.70 17.71
N GLU A 197 -4.44 -2.76 17.19
CA GLU A 197 -3.37 -1.83 17.54
C GLU A 197 -3.71 -0.37 17.16
N ASN A 198 -4.43 -0.17 16.07
CA ASN A 198 -4.93 1.15 15.69
C ASN A 198 -6.08 1.62 16.57
N PHE A 199 -6.96 0.71 17.01
CA PHE A 199 -8.08 1.02 17.91
C PHE A 199 -7.57 1.61 19.22
N ASP A 200 -6.51 1.06 19.81
CA ASP A 200 -5.89 1.58 21.03
C ASP A 200 -5.36 3.01 20.90
N LYS A 201 -5.06 3.45 19.67
CA LYS A 201 -4.57 4.80 19.37
C LYS A 201 -5.69 5.80 19.10
N ILE A 202 -6.94 5.35 18.95
CA ILE A 202 -8.08 6.22 18.67
C ILE A 202 -8.43 7.01 19.92
N GLN A 203 -8.05 8.28 19.97
CA GLN A 203 -8.54 9.22 20.98
C GLN A 203 -9.91 9.75 20.53
N ILE A 204 -10.97 9.15 21.03
CA ILE A 204 -12.32 9.67 20.87
C ILE A 204 -12.45 10.84 21.83
N LYS A 205 -12.47 12.06 21.30
CA LYS A 205 -12.84 13.23 22.11
C LYS A 205 -14.35 13.15 22.35
N ASN A 206 -14.72 12.97 23.61
CA ASN A 206 -16.10 13.17 24.09
C ASN A 206 -16.55 14.61 23.87
#